data_b96c54d5914519f2f8fc190f75292839
#
_entry.id   b96c54d5914519f2f8fc190f75292839
#
_cell.length_a   1.000
_cell.length_b   1.000
_cell.length_c   1.000
_cell.angle_alpha   90.00
_cell.angle_beta   90.00
_cell.angle_gamma   90.00
#
_symmetry.space_group_name_H-M   'P 1'
#
loop_
_entity.id
_entity.type
_entity.pdbx_description
1 polymer ?
#
loop_
_entity_poly.entity_id
_entity_poly.type
_entity_poly.pdbx_seq_one_letter_code
_entity_poly.pdbx_strand_id
1 'polypeptide(L)'
;MAKQIPAHPDKKSISDLIGKINRGELILQPEFQREFVWTPTHMEKFIQTILDGFPFPEIYLSQKGINLETLTTQNVIVDGQQRLTTIKRYIEGTWDFEKNIPKFSDLNGQEKTDFLNYDVTVRDLKDAAPETIIEIFRRINSTNFTLTAIEINRAIYNGEFISCAKDILEIIKQRDVKVDIFSESELTRMADLHFILLVLATIEEGGYFTRDNEVEKYIASFNNEYPELETKKQLLSDVLIDILTCELSDDSIWFRKSNFYTIVVELYFHKLTIASIIEYLKEFEINVLSSKNEDKSQNEFSLYYSNMYSGTNSRQARVIRSDLFRKHIVNRNK
;
A
#
# COMPACT_ATOMS: atom_id res chain seq x y z
N MET A 1 8.34 -24.98 -21.00
CA MET A 1 6.97 -24.72 -20.53
C MET A 1 6.95 -24.75 -19.03
N ALA A 2 6.38 -23.72 -18.39
CA ALA A 2 6.25 -23.69 -16.94
C ALA A 2 5.30 -24.84 -16.50
N LYS A 3 5.70 -25.57 -15.44
CA LYS A 3 4.89 -26.64 -14.85
C LYS A 3 3.66 -25.99 -14.18
N GLN A 4 2.47 -26.55 -14.38
CA GLN A 4 1.26 -26.06 -13.73
C GLN A 4 1.44 -26.13 -12.20
N ILE A 5 1.14 -25.03 -11.53
CA ILE A 5 1.13 -24.99 -10.05
C ILE A 5 -0.03 -25.85 -9.58
N PRO A 6 0.22 -26.88 -8.75
CA PRO A 6 -0.85 -27.73 -8.26
C PRO A 6 -1.70 -26.98 -7.23
N ALA A 7 -2.78 -26.36 -7.69
CA ALA A 7 -3.77 -25.70 -6.85
C ALA A 7 -5.15 -26.29 -7.19
N HIS A 8 -5.42 -27.50 -6.71
CA HIS A 8 -6.70 -28.14 -6.92
C HIS A 8 -7.79 -27.40 -6.12
N PRO A 9 -8.94 -27.12 -6.75
CA PRO A 9 -10.07 -26.55 -6.02
C PRO A 9 -10.57 -27.57 -4.99
N ASP A 10 -10.81 -27.11 -3.79
CA ASP A 10 -11.44 -27.83 -2.70
C ASP A 10 -12.69 -27.06 -2.25
N LYS A 11 -13.65 -27.75 -1.65
CA LYS A 11 -14.85 -27.14 -1.09
C LYS A 11 -14.74 -27.10 0.43
N LYS A 12 -14.99 -25.93 1.00
CA LYS A 12 -15.07 -25.71 2.44
C LYS A 12 -16.37 -24.99 2.75
N SER A 13 -17.05 -25.38 3.82
CA SER A 13 -18.20 -24.62 4.28
C SER A 13 -17.78 -23.31 4.94
N ILE A 14 -18.69 -22.34 4.99
CA ILE A 14 -18.49 -21.10 5.76
C ILE A 14 -18.15 -21.44 7.22
N SER A 15 -18.87 -22.39 7.83
CA SER A 15 -18.62 -22.82 9.20
C SER A 15 -17.20 -23.36 9.41
N ASP A 16 -16.65 -24.13 8.46
CA ASP A 16 -15.29 -24.66 8.52
C ASP A 16 -14.25 -23.54 8.46
N LEU A 17 -14.42 -22.62 7.51
CA LEU A 17 -13.51 -21.46 7.32
C LEU A 17 -13.52 -20.52 8.53
N ILE A 18 -14.69 -20.15 9.03
CA ILE A 18 -14.82 -19.27 10.20
C ILE A 18 -14.29 -20.00 11.46
N GLY A 19 -14.55 -21.28 11.59
CA GLY A 19 -13.97 -22.10 12.65
C GLY A 19 -12.45 -22.07 12.65
N LYS A 20 -11.81 -22.23 11.48
CA LYS A 20 -10.35 -22.14 11.34
C LYS A 20 -9.81 -20.74 11.68
N ILE A 21 -10.52 -19.69 11.27
CA ILE A 21 -10.15 -18.30 11.60
C ILE A 21 -10.17 -18.13 13.13
N ASN A 22 -11.24 -18.57 13.79
CA ASN A 22 -11.41 -18.41 15.24
C ASN A 22 -10.38 -19.20 16.06
N ARG A 23 -9.88 -20.32 15.52
CA ARG A 23 -8.79 -21.11 16.15
C ARG A 23 -7.38 -20.64 15.78
N GLY A 24 -7.24 -19.62 14.94
CA GLY A 24 -5.93 -19.13 14.47
C GLY A 24 -5.20 -20.05 13.48
N GLU A 25 -5.90 -21.06 12.95
CA GLU A 25 -5.41 -21.95 11.89
C GLU A 25 -5.43 -21.27 10.49
N LEU A 26 -6.34 -20.32 10.31
CA LEU A 26 -6.43 -19.47 9.13
C LEU A 26 -6.32 -18.01 9.53
N ILE A 27 -5.25 -17.36 9.11
CA ILE A 27 -4.98 -15.97 9.40
C ILE A 27 -5.73 -15.11 8.38
N LEU A 28 -6.78 -14.43 8.85
CA LEU A 28 -7.66 -13.61 8.03
C LEU A 28 -6.98 -12.31 7.61
N GLN A 29 -6.26 -11.70 8.53
CA GLN A 29 -5.52 -10.47 8.31
C GLN A 29 -4.09 -10.69 8.81
N PRO A 30 -3.18 -11.18 7.95
CA PRO A 30 -1.77 -11.11 8.27
C PRO A 30 -1.42 -9.63 8.51
N GLU A 31 -0.45 -9.36 9.38
CA GLU A 31 0.00 -7.99 9.78
C GLU A 31 0.34 -7.06 8.61
N PHE A 32 0.31 -7.56 7.40
CA PHE A 32 0.77 -6.96 6.15
C PHE A 32 -0.30 -6.79 5.06
N GLN A 33 -1.57 -7.15 5.30
CA GLN A 33 -2.63 -6.89 4.30
C GLN A 33 -3.35 -5.57 4.59
N ARG A 34 -3.89 -4.95 3.51
CA ARG A 34 -4.60 -3.68 3.59
C ARG A 34 -5.73 -3.72 4.61
N GLU A 35 -6.06 -2.57 5.15
CA GLU A 35 -7.28 -2.38 5.90
C GLU A 35 -8.51 -2.79 5.10
N PHE A 36 -9.58 -3.07 5.81
CA PHE A 36 -10.84 -3.44 5.19
C PHE A 36 -11.41 -2.27 4.38
N VAL A 37 -11.58 -2.43 3.06
CA VAL A 37 -11.94 -1.34 2.14
C VAL A 37 -13.36 -1.45 1.56
N TRP A 38 -14.05 -2.55 1.77
CA TRP A 38 -15.42 -2.68 1.27
C TRP A 38 -16.36 -1.74 2.01
N THR A 39 -17.14 -0.98 1.22
CA THR A 39 -18.19 -0.14 1.78
C THR A 39 -19.35 -0.99 2.30
N PRO A 40 -20.20 -0.47 3.20
CA PRO A 40 -21.40 -1.17 3.64
C PRO A 40 -22.22 -1.74 2.48
N THR A 41 -22.42 -0.98 1.43
CA THR A 41 -23.16 -1.43 0.23
C THR A 41 -22.50 -2.62 -0.48
N HIS A 42 -21.16 -2.67 -0.58
CA HIS A 42 -20.46 -3.82 -1.16
C HIS A 42 -20.63 -5.07 -0.29
N MET A 43 -20.53 -4.90 1.02
CA MET A 43 -20.69 -5.98 1.99
C MET A 43 -22.11 -6.56 1.94
N GLU A 44 -23.15 -5.71 1.90
CA GLU A 44 -24.55 -6.13 1.80
C GLU A 44 -24.82 -6.93 0.53
N LYS A 45 -24.39 -6.42 -0.63
CA LYS A 45 -24.54 -7.13 -1.91
C LYS A 45 -23.85 -8.50 -1.90
N PHE A 46 -22.70 -8.59 -1.24
CA PHE A 46 -21.98 -9.85 -1.13
C PHE A 46 -22.70 -10.84 -0.20
N ILE A 47 -23.19 -10.40 0.96
CA ILE A 47 -23.98 -11.26 1.85
C ILE A 47 -25.29 -11.68 1.17
N GLN A 48 -25.96 -10.76 0.46
CA GLN A 48 -27.15 -11.11 -0.33
C GLN A 48 -26.85 -12.21 -1.35
N THR A 49 -25.71 -12.16 -2.04
CA THR A 49 -25.26 -13.20 -2.99
C THR A 49 -25.21 -14.57 -2.31
N ILE A 50 -24.73 -14.64 -1.07
CA ILE A 50 -24.66 -15.90 -0.29
C ILE A 50 -26.06 -16.35 0.13
N LEU A 51 -26.89 -15.43 0.62
CA LEU A 51 -28.27 -15.72 1.04
C LEU A 51 -29.13 -16.22 -0.11
N ASP A 52 -28.90 -15.71 -1.32
CA ASP A 52 -29.56 -16.14 -2.55
C ASP A 52 -28.99 -17.44 -3.13
N GLY A 53 -27.92 -17.99 -2.54
CA GLY A 53 -27.28 -19.23 -3.00
C GLY A 53 -26.45 -19.06 -4.29
N PHE A 54 -26.13 -17.82 -4.71
CA PHE A 54 -25.32 -17.60 -5.91
C PHE A 54 -23.82 -17.78 -5.62
N PRO A 55 -23.04 -18.32 -6.59
CA PRO A 55 -21.61 -18.49 -6.43
C PRO A 55 -20.86 -17.16 -6.42
N PHE A 56 -19.77 -17.10 -5.68
CA PHE A 56 -18.82 -16.01 -5.69
C PHE A 56 -17.40 -16.51 -6.03
N PRO A 57 -16.45 -15.63 -6.38
CA PRO A 57 -15.09 -16.03 -6.74
C PRO A 57 -14.39 -16.79 -5.63
N GLU A 58 -13.60 -17.79 -6.01
CA GLU A 58 -12.84 -18.68 -5.12
C GLU A 58 -11.85 -17.93 -4.21
N ILE A 59 -11.52 -18.57 -3.08
CA ILE A 59 -10.56 -18.06 -2.08
C ILE A 59 -9.23 -18.77 -2.26
N TYR A 60 -8.13 -18.02 -2.20
CA TYR A 60 -6.77 -18.56 -2.31
C TYR A 60 -6.08 -18.52 -0.96
N LEU A 61 -5.51 -19.65 -0.57
CA LEU A 61 -4.76 -19.82 0.67
C LEU A 61 -3.33 -20.24 0.36
N SER A 62 -2.39 -19.90 1.26
CA SER A 62 -1.04 -20.44 1.26
C SER A 62 -0.64 -20.85 2.66
N GLN A 63 0.24 -21.85 2.77
CA GLN A 63 0.76 -22.30 4.04
C GLN A 63 1.80 -21.32 4.55
N LYS A 64 1.63 -20.82 5.78
CA LYS A 64 2.61 -19.97 6.47
C LYS A 64 3.67 -20.78 7.23
N GLY A 65 3.28 -21.95 7.75
CA GLY A 65 4.14 -22.78 8.58
C GLY A 65 3.34 -23.62 9.55
N ILE A 66 4.03 -24.13 10.58
CA ILE A 66 3.43 -24.91 11.67
C ILE A 66 3.54 -24.08 12.94
N ASN A 67 2.42 -23.89 13.64
CA ASN A 67 2.44 -23.38 15.00
C ASN A 67 2.91 -24.50 15.93
N LEU A 68 4.07 -24.32 16.53
CA LEU A 68 4.68 -25.35 17.39
C LEU A 68 3.98 -25.50 18.75
N GLU A 69 3.21 -24.51 19.20
CA GLU A 69 2.46 -24.59 20.46
C GLU A 69 1.18 -25.41 20.29
N THR A 70 0.46 -25.17 19.18
CA THR A 70 -0.81 -25.87 18.89
C THR A 70 -0.63 -27.10 18.00
N LEU A 71 0.56 -27.31 17.44
CA LEU A 71 0.89 -28.38 16.47
C LEU A 71 -0.03 -28.37 15.24
N THR A 72 -0.51 -27.18 14.86
CA THR A 72 -1.43 -27.00 13.72
C THR A 72 -0.74 -26.26 12.58
N THR A 73 -1.09 -26.63 11.36
CA THR A 73 -0.66 -25.88 10.17
C THR A 73 -1.39 -24.55 10.12
N GLN A 74 -0.64 -23.46 10.03
CA GLN A 74 -1.20 -22.13 9.82
C GLN A 74 -1.22 -21.81 8.33
N ASN A 75 -2.37 -21.37 7.86
CA ASN A 75 -2.57 -20.86 6.52
C ASN A 75 -2.84 -19.34 6.56
N VAL A 76 -2.46 -18.66 5.50
CA VAL A 76 -2.76 -17.24 5.27
C VAL A 76 -3.65 -17.09 4.05
N ILE A 77 -4.52 -16.10 4.07
CA ILE A 77 -5.34 -15.78 2.90
C ILE A 77 -4.49 -15.00 1.92
N VAL A 78 -4.40 -15.51 0.69
CA VAL A 78 -3.75 -14.84 -0.44
C VAL A 78 -4.76 -13.95 -1.17
N ASP A 79 -5.96 -14.47 -1.49
CA ASP A 79 -7.09 -13.69 -1.99
C ASP A 79 -8.39 -14.12 -1.34
N GLY A 80 -9.33 -13.19 -1.15
CA GLY A 80 -10.62 -13.41 -0.50
C GLY A 80 -10.73 -12.83 0.91
N GLN A 81 -9.75 -12.06 1.38
CA GLN A 81 -9.76 -11.43 2.70
C GLN A 81 -11.03 -10.62 2.95
N GLN A 82 -11.39 -9.70 2.02
CA GLN A 82 -12.59 -8.87 2.14
C GLN A 82 -13.87 -9.72 2.28
N ARG A 83 -13.95 -10.81 1.51
CA ARG A 83 -15.06 -11.76 1.51
C ARG A 83 -15.19 -12.46 2.87
N LEU A 84 -14.11 -13.06 3.37
CA LEU A 84 -14.15 -13.78 4.66
C LEU A 84 -14.31 -12.82 5.84
N THR A 85 -13.73 -11.63 5.79
CA THR A 85 -13.94 -10.59 6.81
C THR A 85 -15.43 -10.18 6.85
N THR A 86 -16.04 -10.00 5.69
CA THR A 86 -17.47 -9.66 5.60
C THR A 86 -18.35 -10.77 6.18
N ILE A 87 -18.10 -12.03 5.81
CA ILE A 87 -18.81 -13.18 6.38
C ILE A 87 -18.66 -13.22 7.91
N LYS A 88 -17.43 -13.06 8.41
CA LYS A 88 -17.15 -13.07 9.86
C LYS A 88 -17.91 -11.96 10.57
N ARG A 89 -17.84 -10.72 10.07
CA ARG A 89 -18.56 -9.56 10.64
C ARG A 89 -20.07 -9.75 10.60
N TYR A 90 -20.62 -10.36 9.55
CA TYR A 90 -22.04 -10.67 9.44
C TYR A 90 -22.48 -11.65 10.54
N ILE A 91 -21.75 -12.76 10.73
CA ILE A 91 -22.04 -13.77 11.77
C ILE A 91 -21.93 -13.15 13.17
N GLU A 92 -20.92 -12.33 13.42
CA GLU A 92 -20.64 -11.70 14.71
C GLU A 92 -21.56 -10.51 15.02
N GLY A 93 -22.27 -9.98 14.02
CA GLY A 93 -23.12 -8.81 14.18
C GLY A 93 -22.32 -7.52 14.50
N THR A 94 -21.03 -7.49 14.15
CA THR A 94 -20.11 -6.37 14.46
C THR A 94 -20.17 -5.23 13.46
N TRP A 95 -21.22 -5.19 12.66
CA TRP A 95 -21.37 -4.23 11.58
C TRP A 95 -22.82 -3.75 11.48
N ASP A 96 -23.01 -2.43 11.36
CA ASP A 96 -24.31 -1.82 11.10
C ASP A 96 -24.66 -1.89 9.61
N PHE A 97 -25.63 -2.75 9.29
CA PHE A 97 -26.22 -2.83 7.96
C PHE A 97 -27.14 -1.65 7.68
N GLU A 98 -27.07 -1.11 6.48
CA GLU A 98 -28.19 -0.35 5.94
C GLU A 98 -29.30 -1.37 5.67
N LYS A 99 -30.27 -1.49 6.50
CA LYS A 99 -31.56 -2.21 6.55
C LYS A 99 -32.03 -3.10 5.36
N ASN A 100 -31.15 -3.45 4.40
CA ASN A 100 -31.54 -4.14 3.16
C ASN A 100 -31.44 -5.67 3.24
N ILE A 101 -30.72 -6.20 4.23
CA ILE A 101 -30.59 -7.64 4.45
C ILE A 101 -30.90 -8.00 5.90
N PRO A 102 -31.44 -9.20 6.21
CA PRO A 102 -31.67 -9.62 7.59
C PRO A 102 -30.35 -9.74 8.33
N LYS A 103 -30.33 -9.44 9.64
CA LYS A 103 -29.18 -9.74 10.49
C LYS A 103 -29.05 -11.24 10.63
N PHE A 104 -27.82 -11.75 10.80
CA PHE A 104 -27.59 -13.18 11.04
C PHE A 104 -28.34 -13.69 12.27
N SER A 105 -28.45 -12.85 13.34
CA SER A 105 -29.24 -13.15 14.53
C SER A 105 -30.72 -13.44 14.23
N ASP A 106 -31.28 -12.75 13.23
CA ASP A 106 -32.71 -12.74 12.92
C ASP A 106 -33.10 -13.86 11.95
N LEU A 107 -32.12 -14.52 11.33
CA LEU A 107 -32.35 -15.71 10.50
C LEU A 107 -32.91 -16.85 11.36
N ASN A 108 -33.84 -17.62 10.80
CA ASN A 108 -34.33 -18.84 11.45
C ASN A 108 -33.26 -19.95 11.45
N GLY A 109 -33.52 -21.06 12.16
CA GLY A 109 -32.54 -22.14 12.32
C GLY A 109 -32.11 -22.78 10.99
N GLN A 110 -33.03 -22.93 10.02
CA GLN A 110 -32.70 -23.50 8.73
C GLN A 110 -31.87 -22.53 7.91
N GLU A 111 -32.24 -21.28 7.85
CA GLU A 111 -31.51 -20.23 7.13
C GLU A 111 -30.08 -20.07 7.66
N LYS A 112 -29.88 -20.13 8.99
CA LYS A 112 -28.54 -20.14 9.60
C LYS A 112 -27.74 -21.36 9.18
N THR A 113 -28.36 -22.53 9.16
CA THR A 113 -27.74 -23.79 8.76
C THR A 113 -27.33 -23.75 7.29
N ASP A 114 -28.21 -23.25 6.41
CA ASP A 114 -27.94 -23.12 4.97
C ASP A 114 -26.81 -22.15 4.71
N PHE A 115 -26.80 -21.00 5.39
CA PHE A 115 -25.72 -20.02 5.30
C PHE A 115 -24.37 -20.60 5.76
N LEU A 116 -24.35 -21.30 6.89
CA LEU A 116 -23.14 -21.89 7.45
C LEU A 116 -22.61 -23.07 6.62
N ASN A 117 -23.48 -23.79 5.96
CA ASN A 117 -23.15 -24.91 5.08
C ASN A 117 -22.87 -24.48 3.62
N TYR A 118 -22.96 -23.18 3.32
CA TYR A 118 -22.66 -22.68 1.98
C TYR A 118 -21.25 -23.10 1.52
N ASP A 119 -21.16 -23.73 0.34
CA ASP A 119 -19.93 -24.24 -0.24
C ASP A 119 -19.06 -23.11 -0.83
N VAL A 120 -17.92 -22.86 -0.23
CA VAL A 120 -16.90 -21.92 -0.71
C VAL A 120 -15.82 -22.70 -1.46
N THR A 121 -15.55 -22.32 -2.71
CA THR A 121 -14.41 -22.88 -3.44
C THR A 121 -13.11 -22.28 -2.92
N VAL A 122 -12.19 -23.15 -2.50
CA VAL A 122 -10.88 -22.75 -1.94
C VAL A 122 -9.77 -23.38 -2.77
N ARG A 123 -8.74 -22.61 -3.10
CA ARG A 123 -7.48 -23.09 -3.69
C ARG A 123 -6.35 -22.97 -2.71
N ASP A 124 -5.79 -24.10 -2.34
CA ASP A 124 -4.62 -24.13 -1.48
C ASP A 124 -3.35 -24.15 -2.35
N LEU A 125 -2.58 -23.07 -2.29
CA LEU A 125 -1.29 -22.92 -2.96
C LEU A 125 -0.15 -23.63 -2.20
N LYS A 126 -0.46 -24.22 -1.05
CA LYS A 126 0.49 -24.92 -0.16
C LYS A 126 1.68 -24.02 0.18
N ASP A 127 2.88 -24.57 0.06
CA ASP A 127 4.19 -23.95 0.29
C ASP A 127 4.78 -23.30 -0.97
N ALA A 128 3.92 -22.73 -1.83
CA ALA A 128 4.40 -22.04 -3.01
C ALA A 128 5.38 -20.93 -2.64
N ALA A 129 6.44 -20.79 -3.44
CA ALA A 129 7.43 -19.74 -3.22
C ALA A 129 6.78 -18.36 -3.23
N PRO A 130 7.25 -17.41 -2.40
CA PRO A 130 6.67 -16.08 -2.28
C PRO A 130 6.48 -15.37 -3.63
N GLU A 131 7.45 -15.47 -4.54
CA GLU A 131 7.41 -14.87 -5.88
C GLU A 131 6.27 -15.45 -6.72
N THR A 132 6.00 -16.75 -6.54
CA THR A 132 4.90 -17.46 -7.22
C THR A 132 3.54 -16.98 -6.70
N ILE A 133 3.42 -16.79 -5.39
CA ILE A 133 2.21 -16.26 -4.76
C ILE A 133 1.93 -14.84 -5.26
N ILE A 134 2.96 -13.99 -5.37
CA ILE A 134 2.87 -12.63 -5.94
C ILE A 134 2.32 -12.68 -7.36
N GLU A 135 2.89 -13.52 -8.21
CA GLU A 135 2.51 -13.60 -9.61
C GLU A 135 1.08 -14.14 -9.78
N ILE A 136 0.67 -15.16 -9.01
CA ILE A 136 -0.71 -15.67 -8.97
C ILE A 136 -1.67 -14.54 -8.59
N PHE A 137 -1.33 -13.83 -7.51
CA PHE A 137 -2.16 -12.76 -6.99
C PHE A 137 -2.31 -11.60 -7.99
N ARG A 138 -1.22 -11.19 -8.65
CA ARG A 138 -1.26 -10.19 -9.74
C ARG A 138 -2.20 -10.61 -10.86
N ARG A 139 -2.14 -11.86 -11.30
CA ARG A 139 -2.95 -12.36 -12.40
C ARG A 139 -4.42 -12.46 -12.05
N ILE A 140 -4.75 -12.92 -10.84
CA ILE A 140 -6.13 -12.99 -10.36
C ILE A 140 -6.76 -11.60 -10.28
N ASN A 141 -6.00 -10.61 -9.78
CA ASN A 141 -6.49 -9.26 -9.59
C ASN A 141 -6.40 -8.36 -10.83
N SER A 142 -5.75 -8.82 -11.92
CA SER A 142 -5.61 -8.03 -13.17
C SER A 142 -6.94 -7.69 -13.85
N THR A 143 -8.04 -8.29 -13.43
CA THR A 143 -9.34 -8.16 -14.11
C THR A 143 -10.32 -7.22 -13.45
N ASN A 144 -10.21 -6.83 -12.15
CA ASN A 144 -11.27 -6.02 -11.55
C ASN A 144 -10.93 -5.00 -10.44
N PHE A 145 -9.83 -5.11 -9.71
CA PHE A 145 -9.37 -4.10 -8.74
C PHE A 145 -7.88 -4.28 -8.54
N THR A 146 -7.09 -3.40 -9.12
CA THR A 146 -5.63 -3.40 -8.98
C THR A 146 -5.23 -3.20 -7.52
N LEU A 147 -4.86 -4.29 -6.85
CA LEU A 147 -4.00 -4.20 -5.69
C LEU A 147 -2.65 -3.64 -6.18
N THR A 148 -2.11 -2.69 -5.45
CA THR A 148 -0.79 -2.17 -5.77
C THR A 148 0.25 -3.28 -5.55
N ALA A 149 1.33 -3.26 -6.31
CA ALA A 149 2.45 -4.19 -6.15
C ALA A 149 2.93 -4.28 -4.68
N ILE A 150 2.72 -3.24 -3.90
CA ILE A 150 3.11 -3.11 -2.49
C ILE A 150 2.18 -3.82 -1.54
N GLU A 151 0.87 -3.78 -1.77
CA GLU A 151 -0.08 -4.59 -1.01
C GLU A 151 0.24 -6.08 -1.13
N ILE A 152 0.75 -6.49 -2.30
CA ILE A 152 1.19 -7.86 -2.57
C ILE A 152 2.52 -8.17 -1.86
N ASN A 153 3.49 -7.28 -1.96
CA ASN A 153 4.81 -7.49 -1.36
C ASN A 153 4.74 -7.54 0.18
N ARG A 154 3.85 -6.76 0.81
CA ARG A 154 3.62 -6.84 2.26
C ARG A 154 3.03 -8.17 2.71
N ALA A 155 2.22 -8.82 1.87
CA ALA A 155 1.68 -10.14 2.20
C ALA A 155 2.77 -11.22 2.29
N ILE A 156 3.93 -10.97 1.72
CA ILE A 156 4.97 -11.96 1.50
C ILE A 156 6.26 -11.62 2.24
N TYR A 157 6.64 -10.35 2.24
CA TYR A 157 7.86 -9.88 2.87
C TYR A 157 7.55 -9.05 4.13
N ASN A 158 7.99 -9.53 5.27
CA ASN A 158 8.00 -8.76 6.52
C ASN A 158 9.45 -8.48 6.96
N GLY A 159 10.28 -8.16 5.96
CA GLY A 159 11.72 -7.97 6.15
C GLY A 159 12.09 -6.56 6.62
N GLU A 160 13.39 -6.38 6.85
CA GLU A 160 13.93 -5.16 7.44
C GLU A 160 13.65 -3.88 6.63
N PHE A 161 13.63 -3.97 5.29
CA PHE A 161 13.32 -2.83 4.43
C PHE A 161 11.90 -2.30 4.63
N ILE A 162 10.92 -3.20 4.71
CA ILE A 162 9.52 -2.84 4.98
C ILE A 162 9.36 -2.37 6.44
N SER A 163 10.04 -3.03 7.37
CA SER A 163 10.03 -2.65 8.79
C SER A 163 10.58 -1.23 8.98
N CYS A 164 11.68 -0.89 8.33
CA CYS A 164 12.25 0.45 8.32
C CYS A 164 11.23 1.50 7.84
N ALA A 165 10.53 1.23 6.73
CA ALA A 165 9.52 2.15 6.21
C ALA A 165 8.33 2.33 7.17
N LYS A 166 7.88 1.26 7.84
CA LYS A 166 6.84 1.32 8.88
C LYS A 166 7.28 2.15 10.09
N ASP A 167 8.51 1.93 10.56
CA ASP A 167 9.06 2.67 11.70
C ASP A 167 9.14 4.17 11.39
N ILE A 168 9.54 4.55 10.17
CA ILE A 168 9.55 5.94 9.71
C ILE A 168 8.13 6.53 9.77
N LEU A 169 7.12 5.83 9.27
CA LEU A 169 5.73 6.29 9.34
C LEU A 169 5.25 6.46 10.79
N GLU A 170 5.63 5.54 11.68
CA GLU A 170 5.28 5.62 13.09
C GLU A 170 5.93 6.84 13.77
N ILE A 171 7.20 7.12 13.47
CA ILE A 171 7.91 8.31 13.95
C ILE A 171 7.20 9.59 13.48
N ILE A 172 6.74 9.66 12.22
CA ILE A 172 6.02 10.80 11.67
C ILE A 172 4.66 10.97 12.33
N LYS A 173 3.90 9.89 12.50
CA LYS A 173 2.55 9.91 13.14
C LYS A 173 2.57 10.41 14.58
N GLN A 174 3.68 10.27 15.29
CA GLN A 174 3.85 10.79 16.66
C GLN A 174 4.10 12.30 16.70
N ARG A 175 4.22 12.96 15.53
CA ARG A 175 4.42 14.40 15.42
C ARG A 175 3.10 15.10 15.06
N ASP A 176 2.96 16.32 15.52
CA ASP A 176 1.84 17.20 15.15
C ASP A 176 2.09 17.76 13.74
N VAL A 177 1.73 16.94 12.74
CA VAL A 177 1.91 17.26 11.32
C VAL A 177 0.61 17.88 10.79
N LYS A 178 0.70 19.09 10.23
CA LYS A 178 -0.46 19.88 9.78
C LYS A 178 -0.93 19.59 8.35
N VAL A 179 -0.12 18.89 7.55
CA VAL A 179 -0.37 18.75 6.11
C VAL A 179 -0.62 17.29 5.74
N ASP A 180 -1.78 17.05 5.13
CA ASP A 180 -2.14 15.75 4.60
C ASP A 180 -1.67 15.59 3.15
N ILE A 181 -0.58 14.86 2.95
CA ILE A 181 -0.06 14.52 1.59
C ILE A 181 -0.96 13.50 0.89
N PHE A 182 -1.60 12.63 1.64
CA PHE A 182 -2.42 11.54 1.13
C PHE A 182 -3.86 11.66 1.64
N SER A 183 -4.84 11.45 0.74
CA SER A 183 -6.24 11.36 1.11
C SER A 183 -6.55 10.08 1.92
N GLU A 184 -7.63 10.07 2.69
CA GLU A 184 -8.06 8.89 3.45
C GLU A 184 -8.18 7.63 2.58
N SER A 185 -8.71 7.76 1.35
CA SER A 185 -8.82 6.65 0.41
C SER A 185 -7.47 6.12 -0.06
N GLU A 186 -6.42 6.94 -0.08
CA GLU A 186 -5.06 6.53 -0.41
C GLU A 186 -4.34 5.92 0.78
N LEU A 187 -4.57 6.44 1.99
CA LEU A 187 -4.06 5.84 3.23
C LEU A 187 -4.61 4.43 3.44
N THR A 188 -5.90 4.23 3.13
CA THR A 188 -6.51 2.89 3.13
C THR A 188 -5.81 1.92 2.18
N ARG A 189 -5.16 2.42 1.11
CA ARG A 189 -4.34 1.68 0.15
C ARG A 189 -2.84 1.72 0.46
N MET A 190 -2.46 2.19 1.65
CA MET A 190 -1.07 2.29 2.10
C MET A 190 -0.17 3.13 1.17
N ALA A 191 -0.72 4.19 0.57
CA ALA A 191 0.04 5.07 -0.30
C ALA A 191 1.19 5.77 0.43
N ASP A 192 1.04 6.02 1.72
CA ASP A 192 2.07 6.52 2.64
C ASP A 192 3.26 5.56 2.75
N LEU A 193 2.99 4.28 3.02
CA LEU A 193 4.04 3.26 3.07
C LEU A 193 4.73 3.09 1.72
N HIS A 194 3.94 3.06 0.64
CA HIS A 194 4.50 3.02 -0.72
C HIS A 194 5.45 4.17 -0.98
N PHE A 195 5.05 5.35 -0.56
CA PHE A 195 5.87 6.55 -0.73
C PHE A 195 7.21 6.40 -0.01
N ILE A 196 7.22 5.97 1.25
CA ILE A 196 8.48 5.78 2.00
C ILE A 196 9.35 4.70 1.34
N LEU A 197 8.76 3.56 0.94
CA LEU A 197 9.49 2.50 0.23
C LEU A 197 10.07 3.00 -1.10
N LEU A 198 9.35 3.83 -1.84
CA LEU A 198 9.83 4.43 -3.08
C LEU A 198 11.01 5.38 -2.82
N VAL A 199 10.95 6.20 -1.78
CA VAL A 199 12.05 7.09 -1.40
C VAL A 199 13.27 6.27 -0.99
N LEU A 200 13.12 5.26 -0.11
CA LEU A 200 14.20 4.37 0.29
C LEU A 200 14.85 3.66 -0.91
N ALA A 201 14.03 3.12 -1.82
CA ALA A 201 14.52 2.50 -3.05
C ALA A 201 15.30 3.48 -3.94
N THR A 202 14.87 4.75 -3.99
CA THR A 202 15.57 5.80 -4.74
C THR A 202 16.93 6.15 -4.10
N ILE A 203 16.99 6.11 -2.78
CA ILE A 203 18.23 6.29 -2.02
C ILE A 203 19.20 5.14 -2.33
N GLU A 204 18.72 3.90 -2.30
CA GLU A 204 19.54 2.72 -2.60
C GLU A 204 20.03 2.66 -4.05
N GLU A 205 19.19 3.07 -5.01
CA GLU A 205 19.59 3.16 -6.41
C GLU A 205 20.61 4.29 -6.68
N GLY A 206 20.73 5.25 -5.76
CA GLY A 206 21.55 6.44 -5.95
C GLY A 206 20.97 7.42 -6.99
N GLY A 207 19.72 7.29 -7.38
CA GLY A 207 19.07 8.15 -8.37
C GLY A 207 17.68 7.72 -8.79
N TYR A 208 17.05 8.52 -9.65
CA TYR A 208 15.67 8.31 -10.10
C TYR A 208 15.55 7.18 -11.12
N PHE A 209 14.56 6.33 -10.97
CA PHE A 209 14.24 5.20 -11.86
C PHE A 209 12.83 5.32 -12.47
N THR A 210 12.54 4.46 -13.45
CA THR A 210 11.38 4.61 -14.36
C THR A 210 10.09 4.03 -13.81
N ARG A 211 10.13 2.97 -12.99
CA ARG A 211 8.94 2.20 -12.60
C ARG A 211 8.98 1.84 -11.12
N ASP A 212 7.83 1.84 -10.50
CA ASP A 212 7.68 1.45 -9.09
C ASP A 212 8.02 -0.05 -8.86
N ASN A 213 8.12 -0.85 -9.91
CA ASN A 213 8.61 -2.24 -9.84
C ASN A 213 10.04 -2.37 -9.31
N GLU A 214 10.87 -1.31 -9.42
CA GLU A 214 12.21 -1.30 -8.82
C GLU A 214 12.14 -1.39 -7.29
N VAL A 215 11.07 -0.87 -6.68
CA VAL A 215 10.84 -0.99 -5.23
C VAL A 215 10.78 -2.45 -4.80
N GLU A 216 10.16 -3.32 -5.61
CA GLU A 216 10.06 -4.75 -5.32
C GLU A 216 11.41 -5.44 -5.25
N LYS A 217 12.35 -5.02 -6.12
CA LYS A 217 13.73 -5.50 -6.10
C LYS A 217 14.39 -5.24 -4.74
N TYR A 218 14.24 -4.03 -4.20
CA TYR A 218 14.83 -3.65 -2.92
C TYR A 218 14.12 -4.32 -1.75
N ILE A 219 12.79 -4.46 -1.79
CA ILE A 219 12.04 -5.23 -0.79
C ILE A 219 12.55 -6.67 -0.72
N ALA A 220 12.76 -7.33 -1.86
CA ALA A 220 13.28 -8.69 -1.91
C ALA A 220 14.76 -8.77 -1.46
N SER A 221 15.58 -7.84 -1.91
CA SER A 221 17.02 -7.83 -1.62
C SER A 221 17.31 -7.59 -0.13
N PHE A 222 16.54 -6.72 0.51
CA PHE A 222 16.72 -6.32 1.91
C PHE A 222 15.67 -6.92 2.85
N ASN A 223 15.15 -8.09 2.49
CA ASN A 223 14.20 -8.79 3.35
C ASN A 223 14.83 -9.28 4.65
N ASN A 224 16.05 -9.83 4.59
CA ASN A 224 16.72 -10.42 5.76
C ASN A 224 17.64 -9.45 6.49
N GLU A 225 18.26 -8.54 5.75
CA GLU A 225 19.19 -7.55 6.29
C GLU A 225 19.13 -6.28 5.44
N TYR A 226 18.98 -5.13 6.10
CA TYR A 226 19.01 -3.81 5.45
C TYR A 226 20.22 -3.01 5.98
N PRO A 227 21.30 -2.89 5.20
CA PRO A 227 22.51 -2.21 5.64
C PRO A 227 22.26 -0.76 6.05
N GLU A 228 22.84 -0.34 7.16
CA GLU A 228 22.72 1.01 7.72
C GLU A 228 21.27 1.44 8.05
N LEU A 229 20.38 0.47 8.33
CA LEU A 229 18.95 0.69 8.58
C LEU A 229 18.71 1.85 9.55
N GLU A 230 19.32 1.83 10.72
CA GLU A 230 19.11 2.85 11.77
C GLU A 230 19.53 4.26 11.31
N THR A 231 20.66 4.36 10.60
CA THR A 231 21.17 5.64 10.08
C THR A 231 20.22 6.19 9.01
N LYS A 232 19.79 5.35 8.07
CA LYS A 232 18.88 5.75 6.99
C LYS A 232 17.49 6.09 7.52
N LYS A 233 16.98 5.31 8.46
CA LYS A 233 15.71 5.55 9.16
C LYS A 233 15.72 6.91 9.83
N GLN A 234 16.75 7.19 10.64
CA GLN A 234 16.85 8.47 11.37
C GLN A 234 16.94 9.64 10.39
N LEU A 235 17.87 9.59 9.42
CA LEU A 235 18.07 10.68 8.48
C LEU A 235 16.82 10.97 7.63
N LEU A 236 16.13 9.94 7.14
CA LEU A 236 14.92 10.13 6.35
C LEU A 236 13.75 10.63 7.22
N SER A 237 13.63 10.17 8.45
CA SER A 237 12.63 10.67 9.40
C SER A 237 12.85 12.16 9.69
N ASP A 238 14.09 12.57 9.93
CA ASP A 238 14.43 13.96 10.18
C ASP A 238 14.09 14.87 9.00
N VAL A 239 14.42 14.44 7.77
CA VAL A 239 14.06 15.16 6.54
C VAL A 239 12.54 15.30 6.39
N LEU A 240 11.79 14.22 6.60
CA LEU A 240 10.33 14.24 6.48
C LEU A 240 9.69 15.14 7.53
N ILE A 241 10.14 15.07 8.78
CA ILE A 241 9.65 15.93 9.86
C ILE A 241 9.95 17.40 9.55
N ASP A 242 11.19 17.71 9.13
CA ASP A 242 11.60 19.07 8.78
C ASP A 242 10.69 19.68 7.68
N ILE A 243 10.35 18.89 6.63
CA ILE A 243 9.45 19.35 5.57
C ILE A 243 8.00 19.50 6.07
N LEU A 244 7.49 18.52 6.83
CA LEU A 244 6.10 18.48 7.25
C LEU A 244 5.75 19.45 8.38
N THR A 245 6.76 19.99 9.07
CA THR A 245 6.61 20.97 10.15
C THR A 245 7.08 22.39 9.78
N CYS A 246 7.50 22.60 8.52
CA CYS A 246 8.01 23.90 8.07
C CYS A 246 6.91 24.96 7.90
N GLU A 247 7.34 26.21 7.76
CA GLU A 247 6.46 27.39 7.58
C GLU A 247 6.10 27.65 6.11
N LEU A 248 5.84 26.60 5.31
CA LEU A 248 5.20 26.72 4.02
C LEU A 248 3.67 26.73 4.16
N SER A 249 2.98 27.35 3.22
CA SER A 249 1.51 27.33 3.18
C SER A 249 1.00 25.89 2.92
N ASP A 250 -0.12 25.50 3.51
CA ASP A 250 -0.71 24.16 3.36
C ASP A 250 -1.09 23.86 1.91
N ASP A 251 -1.33 24.87 1.08
CA ASP A 251 -1.61 24.77 -0.36
C ASP A 251 -0.37 24.88 -1.26
N SER A 252 0.84 24.92 -0.68
CA SER A 252 2.08 24.99 -1.42
C SER A 252 2.25 23.83 -2.40
N ILE A 253 2.82 24.13 -3.58
CA ILE A 253 3.11 23.08 -4.58
C ILE A 253 4.05 21.99 -4.03
N TRP A 254 4.81 22.26 -2.98
CA TRP A 254 5.76 21.33 -2.38
C TRP A 254 5.07 20.16 -1.66
N PHE A 255 3.82 20.33 -1.25
CA PHE A 255 3.01 19.26 -0.66
C PHE A 255 2.24 18.41 -1.70
N ARG A 256 2.39 18.72 -3.01
CA ARG A 256 1.93 17.78 -4.06
C ARG A 256 2.85 16.56 -4.11
N LYS A 257 2.31 15.36 -4.17
CA LYS A 257 3.06 14.09 -4.10
C LYS A 257 4.31 14.04 -4.98
N SER A 258 4.21 14.54 -6.24
CA SER A 258 5.33 14.57 -7.18
C SER A 258 6.46 15.48 -6.72
N ASN A 259 6.14 16.64 -6.18
CA ASN A 259 7.10 17.61 -5.66
C ASN A 259 7.60 17.20 -4.29
N PHE A 260 6.69 16.69 -3.43
CA PHE A 260 7.04 16.15 -2.11
C PHE A 260 8.07 15.02 -2.24
N TYR A 261 7.90 14.13 -3.22
CA TYR A 261 8.91 13.13 -3.52
C TYR A 261 10.25 13.76 -3.94
N THR A 262 10.22 14.77 -4.80
CA THR A 262 11.44 15.43 -5.27
C THR A 262 12.18 16.13 -4.11
N ILE A 263 11.46 16.92 -3.28
CA ILE A 263 12.09 17.66 -2.17
C ILE A 263 12.67 16.70 -1.13
N VAL A 264 11.97 15.63 -0.76
CA VAL A 264 12.45 14.62 0.20
C VAL A 264 13.76 13.99 -0.27
N VAL A 265 13.79 13.54 -1.54
CA VAL A 265 14.97 12.90 -2.13
C VAL A 265 16.15 13.88 -2.22
N GLU A 266 15.90 15.12 -2.67
CA GLU A 266 16.97 16.11 -2.82
C GLU A 266 17.54 16.59 -1.48
N LEU A 267 16.70 16.79 -0.47
CA LEU A 267 17.17 17.13 0.88
C LEU A 267 18.00 16.00 1.49
N TYR A 268 17.57 14.75 1.30
CA TYR A 268 18.31 13.59 1.77
C TYR A 268 19.72 13.54 1.15
N PHE A 269 19.82 13.61 -0.19
CA PHE A 269 21.10 13.50 -0.89
C PHE A 269 22.05 14.69 -0.63
N HIS A 270 21.51 15.89 -0.51
CA HIS A 270 22.31 17.09 -0.32
C HIS A 270 22.50 17.48 1.14
N LYS A 271 21.90 16.73 2.09
CA LYS A 271 21.96 16.99 3.54
C LYS A 271 21.57 18.43 3.89
N LEU A 272 20.50 18.91 3.24
CA LEU A 272 19.95 20.24 3.46
C LEU A 272 18.78 20.21 4.44
N THR A 273 18.58 21.31 5.15
CA THR A 273 17.40 21.55 5.98
C THR A 273 16.47 22.54 5.28
N ILE A 274 15.17 22.43 5.56
CA ILE A 274 14.17 23.37 5.02
C ILE A 274 14.50 24.81 5.41
N ALA A 275 14.92 25.05 6.63
CA ALA A 275 15.29 26.39 7.12
C ALA A 275 16.37 27.06 6.25
N SER A 276 17.29 26.26 5.68
CA SER A 276 18.36 26.81 4.83
C SER A 276 17.91 27.20 3.42
N ILE A 277 16.76 26.67 2.95
CA ILE A 277 16.30 26.84 1.55
C ILE A 277 14.88 27.38 1.41
N ILE A 278 14.17 27.66 2.50
CA ILE A 278 12.74 28.01 2.49
C ILE A 278 12.41 29.21 1.60
N GLU A 279 13.25 30.24 1.59
CA GLU A 279 13.05 31.41 0.76
C GLU A 279 13.24 31.09 -0.74
N TYR A 280 14.18 30.20 -1.07
CA TYR A 280 14.35 29.74 -2.44
C TYR A 280 13.18 28.86 -2.91
N LEU A 281 12.59 28.06 -1.98
CA LEU A 281 11.39 27.28 -2.27
C LEU A 281 10.19 28.19 -2.60
N LYS A 282 9.97 29.23 -1.81
CA LYS A 282 8.89 30.21 -2.01
C LYS A 282 9.07 30.97 -3.33
N GLU A 283 10.28 31.45 -3.61
CA GLU A 283 10.61 32.14 -4.87
C GLU A 283 10.38 31.24 -6.09
N PHE A 284 10.85 30.00 -6.01
CA PHE A 284 10.69 29.02 -7.08
C PHE A 284 9.21 28.71 -7.35
N GLU A 285 8.42 28.52 -6.29
CA GLU A 285 6.97 28.30 -6.38
C GLU A 285 6.26 29.46 -7.10
N ILE A 286 6.56 30.70 -6.74
CA ILE A 286 6.00 31.89 -7.39
C ILE A 286 6.32 31.86 -8.89
N ASN A 287 7.58 31.58 -9.25
CA ASN A 287 8.01 31.53 -10.65
C ASN A 287 7.33 30.40 -11.42
N VAL A 288 7.17 29.22 -10.82
CA VAL A 288 6.47 28.08 -11.43
C VAL A 288 4.99 28.40 -11.68
N LEU A 289 4.31 28.97 -10.70
CA LEU A 289 2.88 29.27 -10.80
C LEU A 289 2.60 30.44 -11.76
N SER A 290 3.48 31.46 -11.83
CA SER A 290 3.34 32.58 -12.79
C SER A 290 3.57 32.15 -14.23
N SER A 291 4.46 31.17 -14.45
CA SER A 291 4.82 30.68 -15.80
C SER A 291 3.95 29.54 -16.32
N LYS A 292 2.87 29.17 -15.61
CA LYS A 292 2.06 27.96 -15.90
C LYS A 292 1.48 27.90 -17.33
N ASN A 293 1.26 29.03 -17.96
CA ASN A 293 0.67 29.15 -19.31
C ASN A 293 1.71 29.44 -20.38
N GLU A 294 2.99 29.55 -20.06
CA GLU A 294 4.05 29.81 -21.00
C GLU A 294 4.50 28.54 -21.74
N ASP A 295 5.23 28.72 -22.83
CA ASP A 295 5.74 27.57 -23.60
C ASP A 295 6.86 26.89 -22.83
N LYS A 296 6.61 25.64 -22.44
CA LYS A 296 7.55 24.78 -21.73
C LYS A 296 8.86 24.48 -22.46
N SER A 297 8.92 24.77 -23.78
CA SER A 297 10.16 24.63 -24.56
C SER A 297 11.07 25.87 -24.42
N GLN A 298 10.53 27.00 -23.94
CA GLN A 298 11.22 28.28 -23.79
C GLN A 298 11.39 28.69 -22.33
N ASN A 299 10.53 28.19 -21.44
CA ASN A 299 10.53 28.54 -20.01
C ASN A 299 10.66 27.29 -19.13
N GLU A 300 11.73 27.22 -18.34
CA GLU A 300 12.02 26.10 -17.47
C GLU A 300 11.05 25.97 -16.28
N PHE A 301 10.45 27.06 -15.80
CA PHE A 301 9.42 26.99 -14.76
C PHE A 301 8.09 26.44 -15.32
N SER A 302 7.74 26.78 -16.56
CA SER A 302 6.64 26.12 -17.27
C SER A 302 6.91 24.64 -17.52
N LEU A 303 8.15 24.28 -17.85
CA LEU A 303 8.58 22.89 -17.98
C LEU A 303 8.42 22.14 -16.64
N TYR A 304 8.84 22.77 -15.53
CA TYR A 304 8.64 22.20 -14.19
C TYR A 304 7.16 22.00 -13.89
N TYR A 305 6.33 23.04 -14.12
CA TYR A 305 4.88 22.99 -13.95
C TYR A 305 4.26 21.81 -14.70
N SER A 306 4.59 21.64 -15.97
CA SER A 306 4.10 20.52 -16.78
C SER A 306 4.46 19.15 -16.16
N ASN A 307 5.70 18.99 -15.67
CA ASN A 307 6.18 17.73 -15.11
C ASN A 307 5.70 17.44 -13.69
N MET A 308 5.13 18.42 -12.97
CA MET A 308 4.52 18.17 -11.67
C MET A 308 3.04 17.76 -11.76
N TYR A 309 2.38 17.93 -12.93
CA TYR A 309 0.97 17.58 -13.15
C TYR A 309 0.77 16.41 -14.12
N SER A 310 1.65 16.20 -15.09
CA SER A 310 1.47 15.21 -16.14
C SER A 310 2.67 14.28 -16.23
N GLY A 311 2.41 12.96 -16.31
CA GLY A 311 3.45 11.92 -16.42
C GLY A 311 4.42 11.89 -15.24
N THR A 312 3.98 12.32 -14.07
CA THR A 312 4.79 12.65 -12.89
C THR A 312 5.69 11.50 -12.40
N ASN A 313 5.31 10.26 -12.68
CA ASN A 313 6.02 9.04 -12.23
C ASN A 313 7.04 8.52 -13.24
N SER A 314 7.15 9.13 -14.44
CA SER A 314 8.20 8.76 -15.38
C SER A 314 9.58 9.20 -14.85
N ARG A 315 10.62 8.41 -15.18
CA ARG A 315 12.01 8.79 -14.83
C ARG A 315 12.36 10.19 -15.37
N GLN A 316 11.94 10.48 -16.60
CA GLN A 316 12.19 11.79 -17.22
C GLN A 316 11.59 12.94 -16.41
N ALA A 317 10.33 12.85 -16.00
CA ALA A 317 9.69 13.88 -15.20
C ALA A 317 10.35 14.04 -13.82
N ARG A 318 10.73 12.92 -13.18
CA ARG A 318 11.47 12.94 -11.90
C ARG A 318 12.82 13.64 -12.05
N VAL A 319 13.58 13.32 -13.10
CA VAL A 319 14.89 13.94 -13.40
C VAL A 319 14.74 15.42 -13.69
N ILE A 320 13.79 15.82 -14.54
CA ILE A 320 13.55 17.24 -14.86
C ILE A 320 13.25 18.05 -13.59
N ARG A 321 12.36 17.53 -12.72
CA ARG A 321 12.07 18.22 -11.44
C ARG A 321 13.31 18.32 -10.55
N SER A 322 14.08 17.25 -10.45
CA SER A 322 15.32 17.21 -9.69
C SER A 322 16.37 18.22 -10.22
N ASP A 323 16.61 18.21 -11.52
CA ASP A 323 17.62 19.08 -12.12
C ASP A 323 17.27 20.57 -11.95
N LEU A 324 15.99 20.92 -12.11
CA LEU A 324 15.52 22.29 -11.88
C LEU A 324 15.54 22.65 -10.39
N PHE A 325 15.19 21.74 -9.50
CA PHE A 325 15.34 21.93 -8.06
C PHE A 325 16.79 22.19 -7.67
N ARG A 326 17.72 21.39 -8.16
CA ARG A 326 19.15 21.56 -7.90
C ARG A 326 19.65 22.89 -8.45
N LYS A 327 19.27 23.25 -9.67
CA LYS A 327 19.68 24.48 -10.32
C LYS A 327 19.26 25.72 -9.54
N HIS A 328 18.00 25.78 -9.11
CA HIS A 328 17.41 26.99 -8.53
C HIS A 328 17.42 27.05 -7.01
N ILE A 329 17.60 25.92 -6.34
CA ILE A 329 17.53 25.83 -4.88
C ILE A 329 18.86 25.36 -4.30
N VAL A 330 19.30 24.12 -4.63
CA VAL A 330 20.51 23.54 -4.04
C VAL A 330 21.77 24.37 -4.36
N ASN A 331 21.95 24.75 -5.63
CA ASN A 331 23.16 25.49 -6.07
C ASN A 331 23.19 26.93 -5.59
N ARG A 332 22.06 27.50 -5.18
CA ARG A 332 21.97 28.84 -4.61
C ARG A 332 22.26 28.88 -3.12
N ASN A 333 22.21 27.72 -2.44
CA ASN A 333 22.49 27.57 -1.02
C ASN A 333 23.97 27.22 -0.74
N LYS A 334 24.79 27.09 -1.78
CA LYS A 334 26.24 26.91 -1.70
C LYS A 334 26.94 28.26 -1.71
#